data_235f3e32aa5c481d1513c5ab8b345741
#
_entry.id   235f3e32aa5c481d1513c5ab8b345741
#
_cell.length_a   1.000
_cell.length_b   1.000
_cell.length_c   1.000
_cell.angle_alpha   90.00
_cell.angle_beta   90.00
_cell.angle_gamma   90.00
#
_symmetry.space_group_name_H-M   'P 1'
#
loop_
_entity.id
_entity.type
_entity.pdbx_description
1 polymer ?
#
loop_
_entity_poly.entity_id
_entity_poly.type
_entity_poly.pdbx_seq_one_letter_code
_entity_poly.pdbx_strand_id
1 'polypeptide(L)'
;MKISRKITLTIVLTLLLLLGVGYVGLHYVVGNKFGELERLSVERNRERVRAVVQAELDQLTILGQDWSEWDDTYAYMASRDPAYLAANLNARTFETLAVDLVALYDADKQPQVAFAYHGGKLLAQTPDELAPLTDYLVRYGSLKPNGGIWFDGERYYLLAATQILTSEGEGPSRGTLLLLKAFNTRLVHQLQKRTNLSLSFLSPQQLATSLGVTTLARLRANDSLILPQEERLLTLAQIDTLREEDPLIFRFTLPRDLMLEGKAVERRIFWLLSLGVLLFGGLVLLILNGYIAARLQRLSANLRLIAEDGAVRRLLVEGSDEISQVAVDCNRMLDHLDSLRQQQADSEARQKLQHGALIHLAKSDLLTGEDPGQAARHINEAICTGTGAVRASVWFSAEDRQSMYCQDLFFLPKLHHQQGFHLPYALIQGRYESSKPEHEPCLILREPYDLTRFGAMLAQLGLEGLSGTILMAPLKHGDELLGFIIAERARLEEVWHPDELAFVLSVCDLSAQTLLTLTKLQRLKYS
;
A
#
# COMPACT_ATOMS: atom_id res chain seq x y z
N MET A 1 -13.63 -7.30 -17.68
CA MET A 1 -13.39 -7.88 -16.34
C MET A 1 -14.05 -6.96 -15.32
N LYS A 2 -14.94 -7.49 -14.44
CA LYS A 2 -15.64 -6.66 -13.42
C LYS A 2 -14.62 -6.00 -12.50
N ILE A 3 -14.87 -4.77 -12.08
CA ILE A 3 -13.98 -3.97 -11.19
C ILE A 3 -13.54 -4.77 -9.95
N SER A 4 -14.47 -5.50 -9.34
CA SER A 4 -14.19 -6.38 -8.19
C SER A 4 -13.07 -7.39 -8.48
N ARG A 5 -13.05 -8.05 -9.65
CA ARG A 5 -11.99 -9.01 -10.00
C ARG A 5 -10.62 -8.35 -10.18
N LYS A 6 -10.57 -7.11 -10.70
CA LYS A 6 -9.30 -6.37 -10.83
C LYS A 6 -8.75 -6.03 -9.45
N ILE A 7 -9.58 -5.51 -8.55
CA ILE A 7 -9.20 -5.17 -7.18
C ILE A 7 -8.71 -6.40 -6.42
N THR A 8 -9.46 -7.51 -6.47
CA THR A 8 -9.07 -8.78 -5.84
C THR A 8 -7.71 -9.26 -6.36
N LEU A 9 -7.50 -9.25 -7.69
CA LEU A 9 -6.24 -9.68 -8.28
C LEU A 9 -5.07 -8.80 -7.84
N THR A 10 -5.25 -7.48 -7.81
CA THR A 10 -4.21 -6.53 -7.36
C THR A 10 -3.84 -6.78 -5.90
N ILE A 11 -4.84 -6.94 -5.02
CA ILE A 11 -4.60 -7.21 -3.60
C ILE A 11 -3.84 -8.52 -3.41
N VAL A 12 -4.28 -9.61 -4.06
CA VAL A 12 -3.61 -10.91 -3.98
C VAL A 12 -2.17 -10.81 -4.46
N LEU A 13 -1.93 -10.12 -5.59
CA LEU A 13 -0.58 -9.93 -6.13
C LEU A 13 0.31 -9.13 -5.18
N THR A 14 -0.22 -8.06 -4.58
CA THR A 14 0.50 -7.22 -3.61
C THR A 14 0.85 -8.01 -2.34
N LEU A 15 -0.09 -8.83 -1.83
CA LEU A 15 0.14 -9.67 -0.66
C LEU A 15 1.19 -10.75 -0.93
N LEU A 16 1.16 -11.38 -2.10
CA LEU A 16 2.17 -12.35 -2.52
C LEU A 16 3.55 -11.71 -2.66
N LEU A 17 3.61 -10.49 -3.22
CA LEU A 17 4.86 -9.73 -3.32
C LEU A 17 5.43 -9.41 -1.94
N LEU A 18 4.61 -8.91 -1.01
CA LEU A 18 5.02 -8.60 0.36
C LEU A 18 5.52 -9.85 1.09
N LEU A 19 4.83 -10.98 0.93
CA LEU A 19 5.24 -12.25 1.50
C LEU A 19 6.57 -12.74 0.92
N GLY A 20 6.77 -12.59 -0.40
CA GLY A 20 8.02 -12.92 -1.08
C GLY A 20 9.19 -12.05 -0.60
N VAL A 21 9.00 -10.74 -0.52
CA VAL A 21 10.02 -9.79 0.00
C VAL A 21 10.34 -10.08 1.47
N GLY A 22 9.31 -10.33 2.28
CA GLY A 22 9.46 -10.71 3.70
C GLY A 22 10.26 -12.00 3.86
N TYR A 23 9.99 -13.03 3.05
CA TYR A 23 10.73 -14.29 3.06
C TYR A 23 12.20 -14.11 2.69
N VAL A 24 12.48 -13.39 1.59
CA VAL A 24 13.86 -13.12 1.15
C VAL A 24 14.63 -12.33 2.22
N GLY A 25 14.00 -11.31 2.80
CA GLY A 25 14.60 -10.53 3.88
C GLY A 25 14.91 -11.39 5.12
N LEU A 26 13.96 -12.22 5.55
CA LEU A 26 14.13 -13.12 6.69
C LEU A 26 15.25 -14.13 6.43
N HIS A 27 15.24 -14.76 5.24
CA HIS A 27 16.26 -15.73 4.84
C HIS A 27 17.66 -15.12 4.82
N TYR A 28 17.79 -13.91 4.27
CA TYR A 28 19.08 -13.19 4.23
C TYR A 28 19.59 -12.83 5.63
N VAL A 29 18.72 -12.28 6.49
CA VAL A 29 19.10 -11.87 7.86
C VAL A 29 19.45 -13.08 8.72
N VAL A 30 18.62 -14.11 8.71
CA VAL A 30 18.82 -15.32 9.51
C VAL A 30 20.06 -16.06 9.02
N GLY A 31 20.18 -16.31 7.71
CA GLY A 31 21.32 -17.02 7.13
C GLY A 31 22.65 -16.35 7.43
N ASN A 32 22.76 -15.04 7.26
CA ASN A 32 24.01 -14.30 7.51
C ASN A 32 24.36 -14.27 9.00
N LYS A 33 23.39 -14.01 9.87
CA LYS A 33 23.66 -13.91 11.32
C LYS A 33 24.06 -15.25 11.94
N PHE A 34 23.39 -16.33 11.58
CA PHE A 34 23.75 -17.66 12.09
C PHE A 34 25.08 -18.15 11.49
N GLY A 35 25.36 -17.85 10.22
CA GLY A 35 26.66 -18.15 9.61
C GLY A 35 27.81 -17.40 10.28
N GLU A 36 27.64 -16.13 10.66
CA GLU A 36 28.62 -15.36 11.43
C GLU A 36 28.86 -15.96 12.83
N LEU A 37 27.79 -16.35 13.52
CA LEU A 37 27.89 -17.00 14.83
C LEU A 37 28.61 -18.36 14.76
N GLU A 38 28.33 -19.18 13.74
CA GLU A 38 29.06 -20.44 13.51
C GLU A 38 30.55 -20.16 13.32
N ARG A 39 30.91 -19.17 12.50
CA ARG A 39 32.32 -18.78 12.26
C ARG A 39 33.01 -18.30 13.53
N LEU A 40 32.36 -17.46 14.32
CA LEU A 40 32.90 -17.00 15.60
C LEU A 40 33.06 -18.14 16.60
N SER A 41 32.15 -19.12 16.58
CA SER A 41 32.24 -20.30 17.42
C SER A 41 33.45 -21.18 17.02
N VAL A 42 33.67 -21.39 15.71
CA VAL A 42 34.83 -22.10 15.19
C VAL A 42 36.11 -21.40 15.62
N GLU A 43 36.22 -20.08 15.45
CA GLU A 43 37.40 -19.31 15.80
C GLU A 43 37.74 -19.41 17.28
N ARG A 44 36.75 -19.23 18.15
CA ARG A 44 36.93 -19.39 19.62
C ARG A 44 37.40 -20.77 20.01
N ASN A 45 36.87 -21.81 19.38
CA ASN A 45 37.32 -23.18 19.68
C ASN A 45 38.69 -23.49 19.10
N ARG A 46 39.06 -22.93 17.94
CA ARG A 46 40.39 -23.00 17.38
C ARG A 46 41.42 -22.43 18.36
N GLU A 47 41.18 -21.19 18.83
CA GLU A 47 42.04 -20.54 19.81
C GLU A 47 42.10 -21.30 21.15
N ARG A 48 40.99 -21.88 21.59
CA ARG A 48 40.98 -22.74 22.79
C ARG A 48 41.89 -23.95 22.63
N VAL A 49 41.87 -24.63 21.48
CA VAL A 49 42.75 -25.79 21.22
C VAL A 49 44.19 -25.34 21.24
N ARG A 50 44.57 -24.25 20.55
CA ARG A 50 45.92 -23.69 20.56
C ARG A 50 46.38 -23.37 21.99
N ALA A 51 45.55 -22.69 22.76
CA ALA A 51 45.88 -22.31 24.13
C ALA A 51 46.11 -23.52 25.05
N VAL A 52 45.29 -24.55 24.88
CA VAL A 52 45.45 -25.78 25.71
C VAL A 52 46.71 -26.58 25.30
N VAL A 53 47.05 -26.64 24.00
CA VAL A 53 48.29 -27.24 23.54
C VAL A 53 49.48 -26.44 24.04
N GLN A 54 49.43 -25.12 23.98
CA GLN A 54 50.49 -24.26 24.49
C GLN A 54 50.67 -24.40 26.00
N ALA A 55 49.57 -24.52 26.76
CA ALA A 55 49.66 -24.73 28.21
C ALA A 55 50.32 -26.06 28.57
N GLU A 56 50.11 -27.14 27.78
CA GLU A 56 50.81 -28.39 27.94
C GLU A 56 52.30 -28.28 27.64
N LEU A 57 52.66 -27.50 26.61
CA LEU A 57 54.08 -27.24 26.28
C LEU A 57 54.74 -26.40 27.38
N ASP A 58 54.07 -25.35 27.88
CA ASP A 58 54.59 -24.53 28.97
C ASP A 58 54.81 -25.34 30.24
N GLN A 59 53.87 -26.26 30.56
CA GLN A 59 53.99 -27.18 31.69
C GLN A 59 55.16 -28.14 31.52
N LEU A 60 55.38 -28.66 30.29
CA LEU A 60 56.51 -29.51 29.98
C LEU A 60 57.85 -28.74 30.09
N THR A 61 57.85 -27.47 29.69
CA THR A 61 59.03 -26.59 29.78
C THR A 61 59.40 -26.30 31.23
N ILE A 62 58.41 -25.98 32.07
CA ILE A 62 58.59 -25.78 33.53
C ILE A 62 59.16 -27.06 34.16
N LEU A 63 58.59 -28.20 33.81
CA LEU A 63 59.12 -29.50 34.28
C LEU A 63 60.56 -29.73 33.83
N GLY A 64 60.88 -29.37 32.56
CA GLY A 64 62.21 -29.45 32.03
C GLY A 64 63.21 -28.54 32.78
N GLN A 65 62.81 -27.32 33.11
CA GLN A 65 63.62 -26.39 33.92
C GLN A 65 63.89 -26.93 35.31
N ASP A 66 62.85 -27.44 36.03
CA ASP A 66 62.98 -28.02 37.37
C ASP A 66 64.02 -29.15 37.37
N TRP A 67 64.01 -30.00 36.36
CA TRP A 67 64.95 -31.12 36.25
C TRP A 67 66.35 -30.74 35.73
N SER A 68 66.45 -29.71 34.88
CA SER A 68 67.72 -29.25 34.33
C SER A 68 68.51 -28.32 35.26
N GLU A 69 67.80 -27.63 36.18
CA GLU A 69 68.41 -26.75 37.21
C GLU A 69 68.56 -27.48 38.53
N TRP A 70 68.75 -28.77 38.48
CA TRP A 70 68.97 -29.63 39.65
C TRP A 70 70.44 -30.03 39.80
N ASP A 71 71.03 -29.84 40.99
CA ASP A 71 72.43 -30.10 41.26
C ASP A 71 72.82 -31.53 40.95
N ASP A 72 71.95 -32.51 41.21
CA ASP A 72 72.21 -33.92 40.88
C ASP A 72 72.37 -34.14 39.36
N THR A 73 71.48 -33.50 38.56
CA THR A 73 71.57 -33.52 37.09
C THR A 73 72.83 -32.83 36.59
N TYR A 74 73.16 -31.67 37.19
CA TYR A 74 74.35 -30.95 36.89
C TYR A 74 75.60 -31.75 37.21
N ALA A 75 75.67 -32.41 38.39
CA ALA A 75 76.81 -33.27 38.80
C ALA A 75 76.92 -34.54 37.92
N TYR A 76 75.75 -35.14 37.54
CA TYR A 76 75.73 -36.27 36.62
C TYR A 76 76.42 -35.94 35.27
N MET A 77 76.27 -34.79 34.73
CA MET A 77 76.83 -34.41 33.45
C MET A 77 78.40 -34.38 33.49
N ALA A 78 78.99 -34.24 34.67
CA ALA A 78 80.44 -34.33 34.84
C ALA A 78 80.86 -35.74 35.24
N SER A 79 80.16 -36.37 36.19
CA SER A 79 80.58 -37.65 36.81
C SER A 79 80.24 -38.88 36.00
N ARG A 80 79.10 -38.83 35.27
CA ARG A 80 78.51 -39.96 34.53
C ARG A 80 78.11 -41.15 35.47
N ASP A 81 77.82 -40.83 36.72
CA ASP A 81 77.47 -41.88 37.71
C ASP A 81 76.19 -42.63 37.34
N PRO A 82 76.26 -43.94 37.11
CA PRO A 82 75.05 -44.76 36.79
C PRO A 82 74.02 -44.78 37.89
N ALA A 83 74.35 -44.51 39.15
CA ALA A 83 73.44 -44.44 40.27
C ALA A 83 72.37 -43.36 40.08
N TYR A 84 72.72 -42.22 39.51
CA TYR A 84 71.84 -41.14 39.14
C TYR A 84 70.70 -41.64 38.18
N LEU A 85 71.10 -42.37 37.14
CA LEU A 85 70.15 -42.87 36.14
C LEU A 85 69.17 -43.87 36.77
N ALA A 86 69.68 -44.79 37.58
CA ALA A 86 68.83 -45.79 38.25
C ALA A 86 67.82 -45.14 39.22
N ALA A 87 68.28 -44.10 39.92
CA ALA A 87 67.38 -43.37 40.86
C ALA A 87 66.34 -42.50 40.16
N ASN A 88 66.73 -41.79 39.09
CA ASN A 88 65.96 -40.69 38.54
C ASN A 88 65.32 -41.02 37.18
N LEU A 89 65.93 -41.82 36.34
CA LEU A 89 65.40 -42.13 35.00
C LEU A 89 64.90 -43.58 34.94
N ASN A 90 63.91 -43.89 35.78
CA ASN A 90 63.27 -45.18 35.84
C ASN A 90 61.80 -45.13 35.31
N ALA A 91 61.17 -46.26 35.03
CA ALA A 91 59.85 -46.35 34.45
C ALA A 91 58.79 -45.58 35.24
N ARG A 92 58.87 -45.61 36.59
CA ARG A 92 57.92 -44.86 37.44
C ARG A 92 58.03 -43.35 37.27
N THR A 93 59.22 -42.85 37.04
CA THR A 93 59.47 -41.43 36.77
C THR A 93 58.78 -41.01 35.48
N PHE A 94 58.98 -41.78 34.40
CA PHE A 94 58.32 -41.50 33.11
C PHE A 94 56.79 -41.54 33.20
N GLU A 95 56.25 -42.46 33.95
CA GLU A 95 54.79 -42.53 34.20
C GLU A 95 54.30 -41.34 35.00
N THR A 96 55.00 -40.93 36.04
CA THR A 96 54.65 -39.82 36.93
C THR A 96 54.73 -38.49 36.20
N LEU A 97 55.80 -38.28 35.46
CA LEU A 97 56.01 -37.04 34.66
C LEU A 97 55.19 -37.05 33.38
N ALA A 98 54.66 -38.19 33.00
CA ALA A 98 53.91 -38.38 31.75
C ALA A 98 54.71 -37.93 30.51
N VAL A 99 56.02 -38.25 30.49
CA VAL A 99 56.91 -38.02 29.37
C VAL A 99 57.22 -39.32 28.66
N ASP A 100 57.42 -39.27 27.36
CA ASP A 100 57.69 -40.43 26.52
C ASP A 100 59.16 -40.58 26.17
N LEU A 101 59.97 -39.53 26.25
CA LEU A 101 61.44 -39.57 26.05
C LEU A 101 62.12 -38.51 26.91
N VAL A 102 63.23 -38.87 27.51
CA VAL A 102 64.17 -37.99 28.21
C VAL A 102 65.55 -38.21 27.60
N ALA A 103 66.22 -37.09 27.21
CA ALA A 103 67.58 -37.14 26.67
C ALA A 103 68.47 -36.06 27.29
N LEU A 104 69.64 -36.40 27.63
CA LEU A 104 70.72 -35.50 28.13
C LEU A 104 71.81 -35.38 27.10
N TYR A 105 72.04 -34.17 26.70
CA TYR A 105 73.11 -33.78 25.74
C TYR A 105 74.15 -32.98 26.48
N ASP A 106 75.47 -33.13 26.09
CA ASP A 106 76.50 -32.29 26.63
C ASP A 106 76.58 -30.89 25.96
N ALA A 107 77.55 -30.11 26.39
CA ALA A 107 77.77 -28.75 25.86
C ALA A 107 78.10 -28.73 24.35
N ASP A 108 78.71 -29.83 23.84
CA ASP A 108 78.99 -30.02 22.43
C ASP A 108 77.81 -30.64 21.64
N LYS A 109 76.65 -30.72 22.26
CA LYS A 109 75.40 -31.25 21.67
C LYS A 109 75.55 -32.75 21.26
N GLN A 110 76.37 -33.50 21.97
CA GLN A 110 76.45 -34.95 21.81
C GLN A 110 75.52 -35.63 22.80
N PRO A 111 74.68 -36.62 22.36
CA PRO A 111 73.81 -37.33 23.25
C PRO A 111 74.65 -38.16 24.23
N GLN A 112 74.42 -37.97 25.52
CA GLN A 112 75.06 -38.67 26.57
C GLN A 112 74.27 -39.87 27.09
N VAL A 113 72.95 -39.66 27.22
CA VAL A 113 72.02 -40.71 27.59
C VAL A 113 70.60 -40.30 27.13
N ALA A 114 69.90 -41.25 26.67
CA ALA A 114 68.44 -41.06 26.42
C ALA A 114 67.70 -42.35 26.67
N PHE A 115 66.52 -42.16 27.20
CA PHE A 115 65.56 -43.23 27.42
C PHE A 115 64.20 -42.87 26.84
N ALA A 116 63.61 -43.81 26.11
CA ALA A 116 62.21 -43.73 25.68
C ALA A 116 61.36 -44.69 26.50
N TYR A 117 60.18 -44.22 26.88
CA TYR A 117 59.19 -45.04 27.60
C TYR A 117 58.05 -45.41 26.66
N HIS A 118 57.99 -46.70 26.34
CA HIS A 118 56.96 -47.17 25.43
C HIS A 118 56.37 -48.52 25.90
N GLY A 119 54.99 -48.60 25.95
CA GLY A 119 54.29 -49.83 26.31
C GLY A 119 54.65 -50.40 27.70
N GLY A 120 54.95 -49.54 28.69
CA GLY A 120 55.30 -49.95 30.05
C GLY A 120 56.80 -50.32 30.21
N LYS A 121 57.60 -50.14 29.19
CA LYS A 121 59.03 -50.48 29.20
C LYS A 121 59.88 -49.24 28.90
N LEU A 122 61.00 -49.17 29.63
CA LEU A 122 62.02 -48.17 29.40
C LEU A 122 63.06 -48.75 28.43
N LEU A 123 63.34 -48.05 27.35
CA LEU A 123 64.26 -48.44 26.30
C LEU A 123 65.36 -47.39 26.17
N ALA A 124 66.64 -47.81 26.32
CA ALA A 124 67.77 -46.92 26.03
C ALA A 124 67.77 -46.63 24.52
N GLN A 125 67.99 -45.36 24.17
CA GLN A 125 68.05 -44.93 22.78
C GLN A 125 69.54 -44.90 22.30
N THR A 126 69.71 -45.32 21.09
CA THR A 126 71.01 -45.25 20.43
C THR A 126 71.28 -43.86 19.82
N PRO A 127 72.50 -43.45 19.59
CA PRO A 127 72.84 -42.19 18.90
C PRO A 127 72.17 -42.06 17.53
N ASP A 128 72.02 -43.13 16.78
CA ASP A 128 71.35 -43.14 15.47
C ASP A 128 69.83 -42.84 15.59
N GLU A 129 69.22 -43.38 16.62
CA GLU A 129 67.82 -43.08 16.89
C GLU A 129 67.63 -41.64 17.35
N LEU A 130 68.61 -41.03 17.92
CA LEU A 130 68.60 -39.62 18.35
C LEU A 130 69.13 -38.64 17.27
N ALA A 131 69.63 -39.13 16.13
CA ALA A 131 70.18 -38.26 15.07
C ALA A 131 69.21 -37.14 14.66
N PRO A 132 67.91 -37.33 14.48
CA PRO A 132 66.95 -36.21 14.14
C PRO A 132 66.86 -35.15 15.24
N LEU A 133 66.98 -35.54 16.53
CA LEU A 133 66.96 -34.63 17.68
C LEU A 133 68.30 -33.89 17.79
N THR A 134 69.40 -34.59 17.53
CA THR A 134 70.75 -34.05 17.51
C THR A 134 70.90 -32.99 16.40
N ASP A 135 70.44 -33.28 15.19
CA ASP A 135 70.41 -32.35 14.09
C ASP A 135 69.54 -31.12 14.43
N TYR A 136 68.45 -31.30 15.11
CA TYR A 136 67.64 -30.19 15.60
C TYR A 136 68.38 -29.34 16.58
N LEU A 137 69.00 -29.89 17.61
CA LEU A 137 69.80 -29.16 18.59
C LEU A 137 70.99 -28.44 17.97
N VAL A 138 71.69 -29.07 17.02
CA VAL A 138 72.83 -28.45 16.30
C VAL A 138 72.35 -27.23 15.48
N ARG A 139 71.21 -27.39 14.82
CA ARG A 139 70.74 -26.32 13.92
C ARG A 139 70.08 -25.19 14.67
N TYR A 140 69.31 -25.50 15.77
CA TYR A 140 68.46 -24.56 16.45
C TYR A 140 68.74 -24.33 17.94
N GLY A 141 69.79 -24.90 18.46
CA GLY A 141 70.23 -25.13 19.86
C GLY A 141 70.25 -23.97 20.84
N SER A 142 69.74 -22.85 20.59
CA SER A 142 69.45 -21.76 21.56
C SER A 142 68.14 -21.01 21.22
N LEU A 143 67.17 -21.71 20.72
CA LEU A 143 65.87 -21.10 20.36
C LEU A 143 65.12 -20.64 21.57
N LYS A 144 64.67 -19.42 21.54
CA LYS A 144 63.48 -18.97 22.29
C LYS A 144 62.25 -19.18 21.39
N PRO A 145 61.24 -19.88 21.82
CA PRO A 145 60.96 -20.44 23.16
C PRO A 145 61.74 -21.74 23.42
N ASN A 146 61.99 -22.06 24.69
CA ASN A 146 62.70 -23.28 25.17
C ASN A 146 61.95 -24.58 24.86
N GLY A 147 61.14 -24.61 23.82
CA GLY A 147 60.31 -25.75 23.43
C GLY A 147 59.42 -25.47 22.24
N GLY A 148 58.74 -26.48 21.75
CA GLY A 148 57.83 -26.41 20.61
C GLY A 148 57.24 -27.76 20.25
N ILE A 149 56.58 -27.81 19.12
CA ILE A 149 56.07 -29.08 18.57
C ILE A 149 57.11 -29.60 17.57
N TRP A 150 57.57 -30.81 17.80
CA TRP A 150 58.55 -31.48 16.97
C TRP A 150 57.97 -32.69 16.24
N PHE A 151 58.36 -32.91 15.00
CA PHE A 151 57.99 -34.05 14.18
C PHE A 151 59.22 -34.89 13.82
N ASP A 152 59.19 -36.17 14.18
CA ASP A 152 60.30 -37.10 13.93
C ASP A 152 60.29 -37.72 12.52
N GLY A 153 59.28 -37.46 11.71
CA GLY A 153 58.97 -38.08 10.42
C GLY A 153 57.81 -39.06 10.50
N GLU A 154 57.43 -39.53 11.71
CA GLU A 154 56.30 -40.44 11.93
C GLU A 154 55.26 -39.87 12.93
N ARG A 155 55.76 -39.24 14.01
CA ARG A 155 54.93 -38.80 15.16
C ARG A 155 55.25 -37.38 15.57
N TYR A 156 54.27 -36.72 16.17
CA TYR A 156 54.45 -35.39 16.76
C TYR A 156 54.69 -35.51 18.26
N TYR A 157 55.54 -34.62 18.76
CA TYR A 157 55.86 -34.49 20.18
C TYR A 157 55.81 -33.05 20.62
N LEU A 158 55.37 -32.82 21.86
CA LEU A 158 55.76 -31.62 22.59
C LEU A 158 57.20 -31.82 23.06
N LEU A 159 58.06 -30.88 22.71
CA LEU A 159 59.49 -30.89 23.06
C LEU A 159 59.79 -29.72 23.96
N ALA A 160 60.37 -29.93 25.11
CA ALA A 160 61.02 -28.95 25.94
C ALA A 160 62.54 -29.16 25.91
N ALA A 161 63.28 -28.09 25.71
CA ALA A 161 64.75 -28.07 25.68
C ALA A 161 65.28 -27.05 26.68
N THR A 162 65.91 -27.50 27.75
CA THR A 162 66.33 -26.64 28.87
C THR A 162 67.79 -26.85 29.16
N GLN A 163 68.49 -25.77 29.52
CA GLN A 163 69.94 -25.80 29.81
C GLN A 163 70.15 -26.42 31.19
N ILE A 164 71.21 -27.27 31.28
CA ILE A 164 71.60 -27.89 32.55
C ILE A 164 72.50 -26.96 33.31
N LEU A 165 71.94 -26.44 34.42
CA LEU A 165 72.54 -25.47 35.33
C LEU A 165 72.54 -25.98 36.75
N THR A 166 73.16 -25.25 37.69
CA THR A 166 73.03 -25.52 39.13
C THR A 166 71.65 -25.16 39.61
N SER A 167 71.21 -25.61 40.79
CA SER A 167 69.90 -25.31 41.41
C SER A 167 69.69 -23.80 41.65
N GLU A 168 70.77 -23.00 41.66
CA GLU A 168 70.69 -21.55 41.75
C GLU A 168 70.54 -20.89 40.35
N GLY A 169 70.49 -21.67 39.27
CA GLY A 169 70.48 -21.19 37.88
C GLY A 169 71.81 -20.57 37.41
N GLU A 170 72.91 -20.86 38.13
CA GLU A 170 74.24 -20.28 37.89
C GLU A 170 75.23 -21.28 37.27
N GLY A 171 76.37 -20.78 36.77
CA GLY A 171 77.47 -21.56 36.24
C GLY A 171 77.43 -21.75 34.72
N PRO A 172 78.45 -22.31 34.13
CA PRO A 172 78.49 -22.64 32.72
C PRO A 172 77.49 -23.82 32.50
N SER A 173 76.64 -23.71 31.48
CA SER A 173 75.75 -24.83 31.13
C SER A 173 76.64 -26.06 30.79
N ARG A 174 76.28 -27.21 31.42
CA ARG A 174 76.91 -28.50 31.15
C ARG A 174 76.23 -29.30 30.06
N GLY A 175 75.25 -28.70 29.42
CA GLY A 175 74.49 -29.36 28.34
C GLY A 175 73.03 -28.97 28.28
N THR A 176 72.25 -29.81 27.65
CA THR A 176 70.79 -29.60 27.44
C THR A 176 70.00 -30.86 27.84
N LEU A 177 68.95 -30.67 28.63
CA LEU A 177 67.95 -31.66 28.89
C LEU A 177 66.85 -31.52 27.88
N LEU A 178 66.45 -32.61 27.22
CA LEU A 178 65.27 -32.72 26.37
C LEU A 178 64.18 -33.57 27.03
N LEU A 179 63.00 -33.05 27.15
CA LEU A 179 61.80 -33.77 27.50
C LEU A 179 60.82 -33.79 26.32
N LEU A 180 60.38 -35.00 25.95
CA LEU A 180 59.42 -35.17 24.86
C LEU A 180 58.16 -35.89 25.37
N LYS A 181 57.03 -35.37 24.95
CA LYS A 181 55.68 -35.93 25.22
C LYS A 181 54.97 -36.12 23.87
N ALA A 182 54.72 -37.39 23.50
CA ALA A 182 54.11 -37.72 22.22
C ALA A 182 52.61 -37.34 22.16
N PHE A 183 52.14 -36.96 20.98
CA PHE A 183 50.72 -36.81 20.71
C PHE A 183 50.05 -38.21 20.62
N ASN A 184 50.16 -38.99 21.68
CA ASN A 184 49.55 -40.28 21.81
C ASN A 184 48.08 -40.21 22.27
N THR A 185 47.40 -41.36 22.34
CA THR A 185 45.98 -41.46 22.75
C THR A 185 45.74 -40.83 24.13
N ARG A 186 46.68 -40.92 25.06
CA ARG A 186 46.56 -40.33 26.41
C ARG A 186 46.53 -38.80 26.37
N LEU A 187 47.50 -38.18 25.69
CA LEU A 187 47.54 -36.72 25.55
C LEU A 187 46.33 -36.20 24.79
N VAL A 188 45.99 -36.82 23.66
CA VAL A 188 44.81 -36.42 22.86
C VAL A 188 43.52 -36.49 23.71
N HIS A 189 43.36 -37.52 24.51
CA HIS A 189 42.17 -37.65 25.39
C HIS A 189 42.17 -36.57 26.51
N GLN A 190 43.33 -36.20 27.05
CA GLN A 190 43.44 -35.06 27.99
C GLN A 190 43.06 -33.74 27.33
N LEU A 191 43.54 -33.47 26.12
CA LEU A 191 43.19 -32.27 25.35
C LEU A 191 41.71 -32.23 24.98
N GLN A 192 41.11 -33.39 24.61
CA GLN A 192 39.67 -33.50 24.37
C GLN A 192 38.84 -33.13 25.60
N LYS A 193 39.22 -33.65 26.79
CA LYS A 193 38.55 -33.35 28.07
C LYS A 193 38.63 -31.87 28.43
N ARG A 194 39.85 -31.26 28.27
CA ARG A 194 40.05 -29.83 28.62
C ARG A 194 39.36 -28.88 27.67
N THR A 195 39.26 -29.24 26.40
CA THR A 195 38.58 -28.41 25.37
C THR A 195 37.09 -28.69 25.25
N ASN A 196 36.65 -29.84 25.75
CA ASN A 196 35.29 -30.39 25.52
C ASN A 196 34.97 -30.53 24.01
N LEU A 197 35.97 -30.92 23.22
CA LEU A 197 35.85 -31.09 21.77
C LEU A 197 36.26 -32.52 21.37
N SER A 198 35.67 -33.03 20.31
CA SER A 198 36.15 -34.23 19.64
C SER A 198 37.32 -33.86 18.77
N LEU A 199 38.54 -33.99 19.33
CA LEU A 199 39.81 -33.62 18.67
C LEU A 199 40.50 -34.85 18.07
N SER A 200 41.14 -34.68 16.94
CA SER A 200 42.14 -35.57 16.41
C SER A 200 43.27 -34.75 15.75
N PHE A 201 44.49 -35.29 15.83
CA PHE A 201 45.69 -34.67 15.25
C PHE A 201 46.15 -35.53 14.07
N LEU A 202 46.58 -34.86 13.00
CA LEU A 202 46.92 -35.49 11.72
C LEU A 202 48.20 -34.87 11.15
N SER A 203 48.98 -35.68 10.48
CA SER A 203 50.06 -35.13 9.63
C SER A 203 49.49 -34.65 8.29
N PRO A 204 50.19 -33.77 7.56
CA PRO A 204 49.85 -33.38 6.23
C PRO A 204 49.61 -34.56 5.28
N GLN A 205 50.40 -35.62 5.41
CA GLN A 205 50.23 -36.83 4.61
C GLN A 205 48.93 -37.59 4.96
N GLN A 206 48.64 -37.74 6.25
CA GLN A 206 47.38 -38.37 6.71
C GLN A 206 46.15 -37.56 6.27
N LEU A 207 46.23 -36.24 6.31
CA LEU A 207 45.16 -35.37 5.80
C LEU A 207 45.00 -35.54 4.27
N ALA A 208 46.08 -35.53 3.52
CA ALA A 208 46.04 -35.70 2.06
C ALA A 208 45.42 -37.05 1.65
N THR A 209 45.72 -38.12 2.42
CA THR A 209 45.17 -39.47 2.19
C THR A 209 43.68 -39.56 2.54
N SER A 210 43.27 -38.90 3.64
CA SER A 210 41.88 -39.04 4.16
C SER A 210 40.89 -38.06 3.52
N LEU A 211 41.28 -36.83 3.21
CA LEU A 211 40.42 -35.74 2.71
C LEU A 211 40.88 -35.15 1.38
N GLY A 212 41.95 -35.66 0.80
CA GLY A 212 42.49 -35.26 -0.51
C GLY A 212 43.51 -34.12 -0.46
N VAL A 213 44.36 -34.08 -1.48
CA VAL A 213 45.45 -33.12 -1.62
C VAL A 213 44.96 -31.68 -1.79
N THR A 214 43.80 -31.51 -2.42
CA THR A 214 43.15 -30.20 -2.59
C THR A 214 42.75 -29.56 -1.27
N THR A 215 42.29 -30.37 -0.30
CA THR A 215 41.94 -29.92 1.05
C THR A 215 43.15 -29.44 1.80
N LEU A 216 44.29 -30.16 1.70
CA LEU A 216 45.56 -29.76 2.28
C LEU A 216 46.06 -28.44 1.67
N ALA A 217 45.98 -28.28 0.36
CA ALA A 217 46.38 -27.04 -0.31
C ALA A 217 45.54 -25.83 0.15
N ARG A 218 44.25 -26.01 0.30
CA ARG A 218 43.32 -24.98 0.82
C ARG A 218 43.60 -24.64 2.29
N LEU A 219 43.93 -25.63 3.11
CA LEU A 219 44.28 -25.41 4.51
C LEU A 219 45.58 -24.60 4.65
N ARG A 220 46.61 -24.95 3.85
CA ARG A 220 47.88 -24.22 3.85
C ARG A 220 47.75 -22.74 3.44
N ALA A 221 46.77 -22.44 2.57
CA ALA A 221 46.51 -21.08 2.11
C ALA A 221 45.74 -20.22 3.13
N ASN A 222 45.00 -20.85 4.08
CA ASN A 222 44.04 -20.12 4.91
C ASN A 222 44.16 -20.39 6.42
N ASP A 223 45.22 -21.07 6.91
CA ASP A 223 45.47 -21.47 8.31
C ASP A 223 44.35 -22.31 8.97
N SER A 224 43.18 -22.21 8.47
CA SER A 224 42.01 -22.99 8.89
C SER A 224 41.05 -23.22 7.74
N LEU A 225 40.34 -24.33 7.78
CA LEU A 225 39.33 -24.71 6.79
C LEU A 225 38.10 -25.25 7.47
N ILE A 226 36.95 -24.65 7.17
CA ILE A 226 35.65 -25.11 7.66
C ILE A 226 34.97 -25.89 6.53
N LEU A 227 34.61 -27.14 6.81
CA LEU A 227 33.89 -28.02 5.90
C LEU A 227 32.49 -28.29 6.48
N PRO A 228 31.47 -27.55 6.04
CA PRO A 228 30.12 -27.72 6.56
C PRO A 228 29.54 -29.05 6.09
N GLN A 229 29.06 -29.84 7.03
CA GLN A 229 28.21 -31.03 6.84
C GLN A 229 26.76 -30.70 7.26
N GLU A 230 25.83 -31.60 7.03
CA GLU A 230 24.43 -31.35 7.35
C GLU A 230 24.20 -30.96 8.81
N GLU A 231 24.72 -31.73 9.74
CA GLU A 231 24.51 -31.56 11.19
C GLU A 231 25.75 -31.05 11.94
N ARG A 232 26.92 -31.04 11.32
CA ARG A 232 28.19 -30.71 11.97
C ARG A 232 29.07 -29.85 11.10
N LEU A 233 29.90 -29.03 11.76
CA LEU A 233 31.00 -28.32 11.12
C LEU A 233 32.29 -29.11 11.38
N LEU A 234 32.87 -29.68 10.34
CA LEU A 234 34.20 -30.24 10.41
C LEU A 234 35.18 -29.08 10.21
N THR A 235 36.01 -28.83 11.21
CA THR A 235 37.05 -27.79 11.17
C THR A 235 38.43 -28.43 11.17
N LEU A 236 39.25 -27.95 10.27
CA LEU A 236 40.67 -28.25 10.18
C LEU A 236 41.42 -26.97 10.47
N ALA A 237 42.45 -27.04 11.30
CA ALA A 237 43.36 -25.92 11.53
C ALA A 237 44.79 -26.45 11.80
N GLN A 238 45.76 -25.59 11.68
CA GLN A 238 47.16 -25.95 11.85
C GLN A 238 47.79 -25.23 13.05
N ILE A 239 48.75 -25.90 13.68
CA ILE A 239 49.63 -25.34 14.69
C ILE A 239 51.03 -25.43 14.14
N ASP A 240 51.78 -24.34 14.25
CA ASP A 240 53.17 -24.27 13.79
C ASP A 240 54.04 -25.22 14.59
N THR A 241 54.93 -25.87 13.92
CA THR A 241 55.91 -26.77 14.51
C THR A 241 57.30 -26.13 14.40
N LEU A 242 58.27 -26.75 15.05
CA LEU A 242 59.69 -26.35 14.96
C LEU A 242 60.24 -26.45 13.53
N ARG A 243 59.54 -27.16 12.63
CA ARG A 243 59.81 -27.20 11.19
C ARG A 243 58.57 -26.67 10.47
N GLU A 244 58.66 -25.54 9.79
CA GLU A 244 57.57 -24.91 9.07
C GLU A 244 56.94 -25.82 7.99
N GLU A 245 57.70 -26.81 7.49
CA GLU A 245 57.28 -27.70 6.41
C GLU A 245 56.23 -28.74 6.86
N ASP A 246 56.23 -29.06 8.17
CA ASP A 246 55.44 -30.17 8.75
C ASP A 246 54.47 -29.66 9.85
N PRO A 247 53.50 -28.79 9.58
CA PRO A 247 52.59 -28.25 10.58
C PRO A 247 51.77 -29.40 11.22
N LEU A 248 51.49 -29.30 12.51
CA LEU A 248 50.56 -30.16 13.17
C LEU A 248 49.11 -29.77 12.84
N ILE A 249 48.42 -30.64 12.13
CA ILE A 249 47.02 -30.38 11.79
C ILE A 249 46.12 -30.99 12.86
N PHE A 250 45.21 -30.16 13.37
CA PHE A 250 44.17 -30.65 14.25
C PHE A 250 42.80 -30.51 13.60
N ARG A 251 41.98 -31.51 13.88
CA ARG A 251 40.59 -31.60 13.38
C ARG A 251 39.67 -31.67 14.57
N PHE A 252 38.58 -30.87 14.53
CA PHE A 252 37.49 -30.96 15.48
C PHE A 252 36.15 -30.78 14.80
N THR A 253 35.09 -31.25 15.46
CA THR A 253 33.73 -31.12 14.97
C THR A 253 32.88 -30.32 15.95
N LEU A 254 32.08 -29.37 15.43
CA LEU A 254 31.09 -28.65 16.20
C LEU A 254 29.69 -29.01 15.70
N PRO A 255 28.71 -29.16 16.59
CA PRO A 255 27.33 -29.34 16.18
C PRO A 255 26.81 -28.03 15.52
N ARG A 256 25.89 -28.16 14.57
CA ARG A 256 25.24 -27.03 13.88
C ARG A 256 23.90 -26.68 14.50
N ASP A 257 23.71 -26.94 15.79
CA ASP A 257 22.46 -26.78 16.50
C ASP A 257 21.90 -25.36 16.34
N LEU A 258 22.78 -24.34 16.41
CA LEU A 258 22.39 -22.94 16.21
C LEU A 258 21.82 -22.67 14.81
N MET A 259 22.43 -23.24 13.77
CA MET A 259 21.94 -23.08 12.40
C MET A 259 20.65 -23.86 12.17
N LEU A 260 20.54 -25.06 12.72
CA LEU A 260 19.33 -25.89 12.62
C LEU A 260 18.15 -25.25 13.36
N GLU A 261 18.41 -24.75 14.58
CA GLU A 261 17.42 -23.98 15.33
C GLU A 261 17.05 -22.69 14.60
N GLY A 262 18.03 -21.96 14.04
CA GLY A 262 17.79 -20.78 13.23
C GLY A 262 16.86 -21.06 12.05
N LYS A 263 17.09 -22.13 11.30
CA LYS A 263 16.19 -22.58 10.22
C LYS A 263 14.80 -22.97 10.72
N ALA A 264 14.71 -23.56 11.91
CA ALA A 264 13.42 -23.90 12.51
C ALA A 264 12.65 -22.63 12.91
N VAL A 265 13.34 -21.64 13.49
CA VAL A 265 12.77 -20.31 13.82
C VAL A 265 12.35 -19.57 12.55
N GLU A 266 13.19 -19.53 11.51
CA GLU A 266 12.87 -18.95 10.19
C GLU A 266 11.56 -19.54 9.65
N ARG A 267 11.45 -20.85 9.64
CA ARG A 267 10.25 -21.57 9.18
C ARG A 267 9.00 -21.22 10.01
N ARG A 268 9.13 -21.12 11.34
CA ARG A 268 8.01 -20.75 12.23
C ARG A 268 7.56 -19.31 11.97
N ILE A 269 8.50 -18.37 11.87
CA ILE A 269 8.20 -16.97 11.56
C ILE A 269 7.54 -16.86 10.19
N PHE A 270 8.05 -17.59 9.18
CA PHE A 270 7.44 -17.59 7.84
C PHE A 270 5.99 -18.07 7.87
N TRP A 271 5.69 -19.15 8.60
CA TRP A 271 4.30 -19.62 8.73
C TRP A 271 3.41 -18.65 9.48
N LEU A 272 3.90 -18.00 10.54
CA LEU A 272 3.15 -16.98 11.27
C LEU A 272 2.86 -15.76 10.40
N LEU A 273 3.85 -15.28 9.66
CA LEU A 273 3.68 -14.18 8.71
C LEU A 273 2.70 -14.55 7.59
N SER A 274 2.82 -15.77 7.05
CA SER A 274 1.92 -16.25 5.99
C SER A 274 0.47 -16.32 6.50
N LEU A 275 0.25 -16.82 7.71
CA LEU A 275 -1.07 -16.85 8.33
C LEU A 275 -1.61 -15.43 8.57
N GLY A 276 -0.77 -14.51 9.08
CA GLY A 276 -1.14 -13.11 9.28
C GLY A 276 -1.53 -12.42 7.97
N VAL A 277 -0.75 -12.59 6.91
CA VAL A 277 -1.04 -12.07 5.57
C VAL A 277 -2.34 -12.64 5.01
N LEU A 278 -2.60 -13.95 5.20
CA LEU A 278 -3.80 -14.61 4.73
C LEU A 278 -5.05 -14.13 5.48
N LEU A 279 -4.98 -13.99 6.81
CA LEU A 279 -6.08 -13.47 7.63
C LEU A 279 -6.37 -11.99 7.31
N PHE A 280 -5.32 -11.17 7.24
CA PHE A 280 -5.46 -9.75 6.90
C PHE A 280 -5.98 -9.57 5.48
N GLY A 281 -5.43 -10.30 4.51
CA GLY A 281 -5.89 -10.27 3.12
C GLY A 281 -7.32 -10.75 2.96
N GLY A 282 -7.69 -11.82 3.66
CA GLY A 282 -9.06 -12.32 3.71
C GLY A 282 -10.04 -11.29 4.29
N LEU A 283 -9.65 -10.62 5.39
CA LEU A 283 -10.45 -9.55 6.00
C LEU A 283 -10.63 -8.35 5.05
N VAL A 284 -9.55 -7.90 4.43
CA VAL A 284 -9.60 -6.80 3.44
C VAL A 284 -10.49 -7.16 2.26
N LEU A 285 -10.38 -8.38 1.73
CA LEU A 285 -11.23 -8.85 0.64
C LEU A 285 -12.70 -8.96 1.04
N LEU A 286 -13.01 -9.41 2.26
CA LEU A 286 -14.36 -9.45 2.79
C LEU A 286 -14.97 -8.05 2.91
N ILE A 287 -14.22 -7.09 3.45
CA ILE A 287 -14.67 -5.70 3.57
C ILE A 287 -14.89 -5.08 2.19
N LEU A 288 -13.93 -5.19 1.28
CA LEU A 288 -14.02 -4.59 -0.06
C LEU A 288 -15.14 -5.20 -0.89
N ASN A 289 -15.28 -6.52 -0.90
CA ASN A 289 -16.34 -7.18 -1.67
C ASN A 289 -17.72 -7.04 -1.01
N GLY A 290 -17.81 -7.21 0.32
CA GLY A 290 -19.08 -7.18 1.04
C GLY A 290 -19.62 -5.77 1.22
N TYR A 291 -18.76 -4.81 1.51
CA TYR A 291 -19.19 -3.45 1.86
C TYR A 291 -19.14 -2.48 0.67
N ILE A 292 -18.04 -2.43 -0.05
CA ILE A 292 -17.87 -1.43 -1.12
C ILE A 292 -18.41 -1.93 -2.46
N ALA A 293 -17.94 -3.09 -2.94
CA ALA A 293 -18.28 -3.57 -4.27
C ALA A 293 -19.76 -3.94 -4.40
N ALA A 294 -20.37 -4.53 -3.35
CA ALA A 294 -21.77 -4.88 -3.34
C ALA A 294 -22.68 -3.63 -3.38
N ARG A 295 -22.34 -2.58 -2.63
CA ARG A 295 -23.10 -1.32 -2.63
C ARG A 295 -23.02 -0.60 -3.98
N LEU A 296 -21.82 -0.51 -4.57
CA LEU A 296 -21.62 0.07 -5.92
C LEU A 296 -22.38 -0.71 -7.01
N GLN A 297 -22.41 -2.05 -6.90
CA GLN A 297 -23.15 -2.88 -7.86
C GLN A 297 -24.66 -2.64 -7.73
N ARG A 298 -25.21 -2.55 -6.50
CA ARG A 298 -26.64 -2.24 -6.27
C ARG A 298 -26.99 -0.85 -6.81
N LEU A 299 -26.16 0.17 -6.52
CA LEU A 299 -26.33 1.52 -7.03
C LEU A 299 -26.35 1.55 -8.56
N SER A 300 -25.38 0.90 -9.19
CA SER A 300 -25.28 0.81 -10.65
C SER A 300 -26.46 0.05 -11.27
N ALA A 301 -26.90 -1.04 -10.64
CA ALA A 301 -28.06 -1.82 -11.11
C ALA A 301 -29.36 -1.01 -11.02
N ASN A 302 -29.57 -0.30 -9.90
CA ASN A 302 -30.76 0.54 -9.72
C ASN A 302 -30.79 1.71 -10.71
N LEU A 303 -29.62 2.37 -10.95
CA LEU A 303 -29.52 3.42 -11.98
C LEU A 303 -29.84 2.90 -13.38
N ARG A 304 -29.43 1.67 -13.70
CA ARG A 304 -29.72 1.04 -14.98
C ARG A 304 -31.21 0.75 -15.16
N LEU A 305 -31.87 0.23 -14.12
CA LEU A 305 -33.31 0.01 -14.13
C LEU A 305 -34.09 1.32 -14.28
N ILE A 306 -33.66 2.41 -13.63
CA ILE A 306 -34.25 3.74 -13.78
C ILE A 306 -34.11 4.24 -15.23
N ALA A 307 -32.95 3.98 -15.85
CA ALA A 307 -32.69 4.39 -17.23
C ALA A 307 -33.49 3.59 -18.27
N GLU A 308 -33.76 2.31 -18.01
CA GLU A 308 -34.49 1.41 -18.92
C GLU A 308 -36.04 1.57 -18.79
N ASP A 309 -36.57 1.63 -17.57
CA ASP A 309 -38.00 1.67 -17.31
C ASP A 309 -38.62 3.06 -17.35
N GLY A 310 -37.83 4.11 -17.33
CA GLY A 310 -38.32 5.50 -17.25
C GLY A 310 -39.08 5.83 -15.96
N ALA A 311 -39.22 4.85 -15.06
CA ALA A 311 -39.91 5.02 -13.79
C ALA A 311 -39.01 5.74 -12.79
N VAL A 312 -39.53 6.80 -12.20
CA VAL A 312 -38.79 7.60 -11.21
C VAL A 312 -38.80 6.88 -9.87
N ARG A 313 -37.89 5.90 -9.75
CA ARG A 313 -37.60 5.29 -8.45
C ARG A 313 -36.47 6.04 -7.79
N ARG A 314 -36.63 6.39 -6.52
CA ARG A 314 -35.55 6.96 -5.73
C ARG A 314 -34.53 5.88 -5.34
N LEU A 315 -33.25 6.23 -5.39
CA LEU A 315 -32.17 5.39 -4.91
C LEU A 315 -32.20 5.36 -3.38
N LEU A 316 -32.01 4.17 -2.82
CA LEU A 316 -31.92 4.01 -1.38
C LEU A 316 -30.59 4.60 -0.89
N VAL A 317 -30.63 5.52 0.05
CA VAL A 317 -29.44 6.12 0.66
C VAL A 317 -29.12 5.34 1.92
N GLU A 318 -28.07 4.50 1.85
CA GLU A 318 -27.60 3.69 2.97
C GLU A 318 -26.23 4.19 3.44
N GLY A 319 -26.15 4.67 4.71
CA GLY A 319 -24.91 5.15 5.31
C GLY A 319 -24.67 6.64 5.13
N SER A 320 -23.45 7.10 5.47
CA SER A 320 -23.03 8.52 5.46
C SER A 320 -21.69 8.75 4.77
N ASP A 321 -21.27 7.81 3.91
CA ASP A 321 -20.01 7.84 3.17
C ASP A 321 -20.17 8.48 1.77
N GLU A 322 -19.10 8.54 1.01
CA GLU A 322 -19.05 9.12 -0.34
C GLU A 322 -19.99 8.38 -1.31
N ILE A 323 -20.22 7.08 -1.11
CA ILE A 323 -21.16 6.29 -1.93
C ILE A 323 -22.60 6.73 -1.65
N SER A 324 -22.92 7.01 -0.38
CA SER A 324 -24.22 7.55 0.02
C SER A 324 -24.45 8.94 -0.57
N GLN A 325 -23.40 9.78 -0.58
CA GLN A 325 -23.47 11.11 -1.17
C GLN A 325 -23.78 11.04 -2.67
N VAL A 326 -23.15 10.12 -3.40
CA VAL A 326 -23.48 9.88 -4.83
C VAL A 326 -24.95 9.50 -5.01
N ALA A 327 -25.52 8.66 -4.13
CA ALA A 327 -26.93 8.31 -4.19
C ALA A 327 -27.85 9.53 -3.96
N VAL A 328 -27.48 10.42 -3.01
CA VAL A 328 -28.19 11.68 -2.76
C VAL A 328 -28.14 12.60 -3.98
N ASP A 329 -26.96 12.78 -4.58
CA ASP A 329 -26.79 13.65 -5.73
C ASP A 329 -27.51 13.11 -6.97
N CYS A 330 -27.51 11.79 -7.17
CA CYS A 330 -28.36 11.16 -8.18
C CYS A 330 -29.85 11.40 -7.95
N ASN A 331 -30.32 11.30 -6.70
CA ASN A 331 -31.72 11.59 -6.38
C ASN A 331 -32.10 13.04 -6.68
N ARG A 332 -31.23 14.02 -6.35
CA ARG A 332 -31.44 15.42 -6.73
C ARG A 332 -31.55 15.60 -8.24
N MET A 333 -30.69 14.91 -9.00
CA MET A 333 -30.77 14.98 -10.47
C MET A 333 -32.09 14.40 -10.98
N LEU A 334 -32.57 13.29 -10.39
CA LEU A 334 -33.87 12.71 -10.72
C LEU A 334 -35.03 13.67 -10.38
N ASP A 335 -34.96 14.33 -9.21
CA ASP A 335 -35.95 15.35 -8.83
C ASP A 335 -35.99 16.50 -9.83
N HIS A 336 -34.84 16.97 -10.29
CA HIS A 336 -34.76 18.02 -11.30
C HIS A 336 -35.33 17.57 -12.66
N LEU A 337 -35.02 16.36 -13.09
CA LEU A 337 -35.56 15.79 -14.32
C LEU A 337 -37.08 15.66 -14.27
N ASP A 338 -37.64 15.28 -13.11
CA ASP A 338 -39.08 15.21 -12.91
C ASP A 338 -39.72 16.58 -13.02
N SER A 339 -39.14 17.59 -12.38
CA SER A 339 -39.67 18.95 -12.46
C SER A 339 -39.64 19.49 -13.90
N LEU A 340 -38.59 19.19 -14.67
CA LEU A 340 -38.49 19.56 -16.09
C LEU A 340 -39.58 18.85 -16.93
N ARG A 341 -39.77 17.55 -16.73
CA ARG A 341 -40.81 16.76 -17.42
C ARG A 341 -42.22 17.31 -17.14
N GLN A 342 -42.48 17.66 -15.87
CA GLN A 342 -43.76 18.24 -15.48
C GLN A 342 -43.98 19.60 -16.17
N GLN A 343 -42.97 20.47 -16.16
CA GLN A 343 -43.04 21.77 -16.85
C GLN A 343 -43.26 21.60 -18.36
N GLN A 344 -42.59 20.65 -18.98
CA GLN A 344 -42.78 20.35 -20.40
C GLN A 344 -44.20 19.84 -20.68
N ALA A 345 -44.71 18.90 -19.85
CA ALA A 345 -46.06 18.36 -20.01
C ALA A 345 -47.12 19.46 -19.86
N ASP A 346 -46.96 20.37 -18.88
CA ASP A 346 -47.84 21.51 -18.66
C ASP A 346 -47.80 22.49 -19.83
N SER A 347 -46.61 22.73 -20.38
CA SER A 347 -46.46 23.57 -21.59
C SER A 347 -47.11 22.95 -22.82
N GLU A 348 -46.92 21.64 -23.05
CA GLU A 348 -47.53 20.94 -24.17
C GLU A 348 -49.06 20.92 -24.05
N ALA A 349 -49.61 20.75 -22.82
CA ALA A 349 -51.04 20.80 -22.56
C ALA A 349 -51.60 22.17 -22.89
N ARG A 350 -50.97 23.28 -22.46
CA ARG A 350 -51.38 24.64 -22.80
C ARG A 350 -51.34 24.87 -24.31
N GLN A 351 -50.24 24.50 -25.00
CA GLN A 351 -50.13 24.62 -26.45
C GLN A 351 -51.25 23.91 -27.22
N LYS A 352 -51.63 22.70 -26.77
CA LYS A 352 -52.76 21.96 -27.38
C LYS A 352 -54.09 22.70 -27.22
N LEU A 353 -54.33 23.29 -26.05
CA LEU A 353 -55.56 24.08 -25.80
C LEU A 353 -55.58 25.36 -26.68
N GLN A 354 -54.43 26.07 -26.73
CA GLN A 354 -54.28 27.29 -27.56
C GLN A 354 -54.46 26.96 -29.04
N HIS A 355 -53.81 25.89 -29.53
CA HIS A 355 -53.96 25.47 -30.92
C HIS A 355 -55.39 25.08 -31.26
N GLY A 356 -56.07 24.35 -30.35
CA GLY A 356 -57.46 23.98 -30.47
C GLY A 356 -58.38 25.22 -30.55
N ALA A 357 -58.13 26.23 -29.68
CA ALA A 357 -58.89 27.46 -29.64
C ALA A 357 -58.70 28.30 -30.93
N LEU A 358 -57.47 28.38 -31.45
CA LEU A 358 -57.21 29.08 -32.75
C LEU A 358 -57.88 28.38 -33.93
N ILE A 359 -57.85 27.04 -34.00
CA ILE A 359 -58.56 26.28 -35.06
C ILE A 359 -60.07 26.50 -34.96
N HIS A 360 -60.59 26.50 -33.75
CA HIS A 360 -62.04 26.72 -33.56
C HIS A 360 -62.42 28.15 -34.00
N LEU A 361 -61.62 29.12 -33.61
CA LEU A 361 -61.81 30.51 -34.01
C LEU A 361 -61.71 30.70 -35.55
N ALA A 362 -60.72 30.06 -36.18
CA ALA A 362 -60.52 30.13 -37.63
C ALA A 362 -61.63 29.42 -38.45
N LYS A 363 -62.28 28.40 -37.88
CA LYS A 363 -63.37 27.65 -38.48
C LYS A 363 -64.74 28.25 -38.17
N SER A 364 -64.84 29.15 -37.20
CA SER A 364 -66.08 29.82 -36.88
C SER A 364 -66.46 30.77 -38.05
N ASP A 365 -67.74 31.06 -38.18
CA ASP A 365 -68.25 31.99 -39.25
C ASP A 365 -67.75 33.42 -39.12
N LEU A 366 -66.62 33.65 -38.46
CA LEU A 366 -65.93 34.93 -38.33
C LEU A 366 -65.63 35.57 -39.66
N LEU A 367 -65.28 34.78 -40.68
CA LEU A 367 -64.91 35.26 -42.02
C LEU A 367 -66.14 35.44 -42.92
N THR A 368 -67.32 34.89 -42.57
CA THR A 368 -68.52 34.87 -43.40
C THR A 368 -69.73 35.47 -42.71
N GLY A 369 -69.64 35.69 -41.38
CA GLY A 369 -70.78 36.27 -40.62
C GLY A 369 -70.94 37.76 -40.89
N GLU A 370 -72.21 38.24 -40.77
CA GLU A 370 -72.56 39.66 -40.98
C GLU A 370 -72.63 40.48 -39.67
N ASP A 371 -72.43 39.80 -38.49
CA ASP A 371 -72.55 40.43 -37.19
C ASP A 371 -71.21 40.51 -36.40
N PRO A 372 -70.66 41.75 -36.20
CA PRO A 372 -69.45 41.98 -35.40
C PRO A 372 -69.63 41.46 -33.94
N GLY A 373 -70.80 41.47 -33.38
CA GLY A 373 -71.04 40.97 -32.03
C GLY A 373 -70.83 39.47 -31.88
N GLN A 374 -71.26 38.69 -32.88
CA GLN A 374 -70.91 37.23 -32.88
C GLN A 374 -69.46 36.96 -33.02
N ALA A 375 -68.75 37.72 -33.87
CA ALA A 375 -67.31 37.59 -34.02
C ALA A 375 -66.59 37.88 -32.68
N ALA A 376 -66.94 38.94 -31.99
CA ALA A 376 -66.39 39.31 -30.68
C ALA A 376 -66.65 38.24 -29.61
N ARG A 377 -67.79 37.55 -29.63
CA ARG A 377 -68.11 36.43 -28.73
C ARG A 377 -67.13 35.27 -28.94
N HIS A 378 -66.96 34.82 -30.15
CA HIS A 378 -66.02 33.71 -30.45
C HIS A 378 -64.59 34.06 -30.10
N ILE A 379 -64.17 35.31 -30.27
CA ILE A 379 -62.84 35.78 -29.86
C ILE A 379 -62.66 35.67 -28.35
N ASN A 380 -63.64 36.16 -27.57
CA ASN A 380 -63.59 36.12 -26.11
C ASN A 380 -63.62 34.71 -25.57
N GLU A 381 -64.45 33.83 -26.14
CA GLU A 381 -64.49 32.39 -25.80
C GLU A 381 -63.14 31.71 -26.09
N ALA A 382 -62.54 32.00 -27.26
CA ALA A 382 -61.23 31.47 -27.65
C ALA A 382 -60.14 31.92 -26.69
N ILE A 383 -60.10 33.18 -26.30
CA ILE A 383 -59.13 33.73 -25.35
C ILE A 383 -59.27 33.07 -23.99
N CYS A 384 -60.47 32.96 -23.44
CA CYS A 384 -60.74 32.32 -22.18
C CYS A 384 -60.34 30.81 -22.21
N THR A 385 -60.64 30.11 -23.31
CA THR A 385 -60.28 28.71 -23.49
C THR A 385 -58.80 28.48 -23.62
N GLY A 386 -58.09 29.31 -24.40
CA GLY A 386 -56.69 29.17 -24.70
C GLY A 386 -55.74 29.65 -23.58
N THR A 387 -56.21 30.54 -22.70
CA THR A 387 -55.39 31.17 -21.65
C THR A 387 -55.86 30.79 -20.22
N GLY A 388 -57.07 30.26 -20.07
CA GLY A 388 -57.68 30.09 -18.76
C GLY A 388 -58.12 31.40 -18.10
N ALA A 389 -58.17 32.50 -18.86
CA ALA A 389 -58.73 33.76 -18.36
C ALA A 389 -60.18 33.58 -17.91
N VAL A 390 -60.56 34.20 -16.82
CA VAL A 390 -61.91 34.12 -16.26
C VAL A 390 -62.87 35.02 -17.01
N ARG A 391 -62.35 36.13 -17.57
CA ARG A 391 -63.10 37.10 -18.36
C ARG A 391 -62.26 37.58 -19.54
N ALA A 392 -62.90 37.73 -20.69
CA ALA A 392 -62.31 38.36 -21.86
C ALA A 392 -63.33 39.36 -22.46
N SER A 393 -62.85 40.44 -23.02
CA SER A 393 -63.71 41.47 -23.63
C SER A 393 -63.01 42.16 -24.82
N VAL A 394 -63.81 42.48 -25.85
CA VAL A 394 -63.39 43.19 -27.05
C VAL A 394 -63.94 44.59 -27.00
N TRP A 395 -63.06 45.56 -27.13
CA TRP A 395 -63.39 46.99 -27.06
C TRP A 395 -62.97 47.71 -28.33
N PHE A 396 -63.85 48.56 -28.88
CA PHE A 396 -63.57 49.39 -30.04
C PHE A 396 -63.57 50.85 -29.70
N SER A 397 -62.77 51.63 -30.38
CA SER A 397 -62.86 53.11 -30.33
C SER A 397 -64.10 53.65 -31.04
N ALA A 398 -64.82 54.59 -30.40
CA ALA A 398 -65.92 55.31 -31.06
C ALA A 398 -65.35 56.25 -32.08
N GLU A 399 -66.19 56.72 -33.01
CA GLU A 399 -65.78 57.63 -34.10
C GLU A 399 -65.25 59.00 -33.61
N ASP A 400 -65.81 59.47 -32.51
CA ASP A 400 -65.36 60.70 -31.86
C ASP A 400 -64.02 60.59 -31.13
N ARG A 401 -63.50 59.38 -31.01
CA ARG A 401 -62.29 59.00 -30.21
C ARG A 401 -62.35 59.53 -28.78
N GLN A 402 -63.53 59.76 -28.23
CA GLN A 402 -63.73 60.19 -26.85
C GLN A 402 -64.17 59.04 -25.96
N SER A 403 -64.75 57.97 -26.53
CA SER A 403 -65.22 56.81 -25.84
C SER A 403 -64.79 55.49 -26.51
N MET A 404 -64.80 54.40 -25.75
CA MET A 404 -64.70 53.07 -26.26
C MET A 404 -65.99 52.31 -25.90
N TYR A 405 -66.47 51.48 -26.79
CA TYR A 405 -67.60 50.65 -26.56
C TYR A 405 -67.23 49.16 -26.54
N CYS A 406 -67.81 48.40 -25.61
CA CYS A 406 -67.66 46.98 -25.48
C CYS A 406 -68.54 46.28 -26.51
N GLN A 407 -67.89 45.60 -27.47
CA GLN A 407 -68.57 44.83 -28.49
C GLN A 407 -69.12 43.51 -27.91
N ASP A 408 -68.32 42.89 -27.06
CA ASP A 408 -68.69 41.71 -26.27
C ASP A 408 -67.77 41.58 -25.06
N LEU A 409 -68.33 41.12 -23.96
CA LEU A 409 -67.65 40.73 -22.75
C LEU A 409 -68.14 39.33 -22.35
N PHE A 410 -67.21 38.41 -22.24
CA PHE A 410 -67.49 37.01 -21.85
C PHE A 410 -66.96 36.74 -20.46
N PHE A 411 -67.81 36.13 -19.62
CA PHE A 411 -67.46 35.71 -18.29
C PHE A 411 -67.56 34.18 -18.20
N LEU A 412 -66.42 33.52 -18.24
CA LEU A 412 -66.31 32.07 -18.35
C LEU A 412 -67.04 31.29 -17.24
N PRO A 413 -66.96 31.66 -15.94
CA PRO A 413 -67.63 30.91 -14.89
C PRO A 413 -69.17 30.81 -15.02
N LYS A 414 -69.82 31.82 -15.64
CA LYS A 414 -71.26 31.89 -15.87
C LYS A 414 -71.67 31.59 -17.32
N LEU A 415 -70.68 31.40 -18.21
CA LEU A 415 -70.84 31.22 -19.65
C LEU A 415 -71.80 32.34 -20.23
N HIS A 416 -71.61 33.57 -19.76
CA HIS A 416 -72.50 34.67 -20.01
C HIS A 416 -71.77 35.76 -20.81
N HIS A 417 -72.46 36.26 -21.87
CA HIS A 417 -72.05 37.35 -22.70
C HIS A 417 -72.86 38.62 -22.36
N GLN A 418 -72.12 39.76 -22.34
CA GLN A 418 -72.69 41.09 -22.15
C GLN A 418 -72.16 42.03 -23.18
N GLN A 419 -72.91 43.07 -23.55
CA GLN A 419 -72.44 44.06 -24.56
C GLN A 419 -73.02 45.46 -24.27
N GLY A 420 -72.54 46.49 -24.97
CA GLY A 420 -73.12 47.82 -24.91
C GLY A 420 -72.58 48.72 -23.79
N PHE A 421 -71.46 48.29 -23.12
CA PHE A 421 -70.79 49.15 -22.14
C PHE A 421 -69.94 50.19 -22.84
N HIS A 422 -69.86 51.40 -22.26
CA HIS A 422 -69.07 52.51 -22.74
C HIS A 422 -68.06 52.94 -21.69
N LEU A 423 -66.84 53.17 -22.12
CA LEU A 423 -65.74 53.64 -21.28
C LEU A 423 -65.08 54.85 -21.90
N PRO A 424 -64.61 55.88 -21.10
CA PRO A 424 -63.85 56.95 -21.61
C PRO A 424 -62.56 56.45 -22.29
N TYR A 425 -62.31 56.93 -23.54
CA TYR A 425 -61.15 56.50 -24.33
C TYR A 425 -59.83 56.72 -23.60
N ALA A 426 -59.69 57.89 -22.92
CA ALA A 426 -58.49 58.20 -22.14
C ALA A 426 -58.15 57.23 -21.02
N LEU A 427 -59.12 56.48 -20.54
CA LEU A 427 -58.91 55.49 -19.44
C LEU A 427 -58.15 54.23 -19.90
N ILE A 428 -58.39 53.81 -21.12
CA ILE A 428 -57.80 52.60 -21.67
C ILE A 428 -56.59 52.94 -22.54
N GLN A 429 -56.76 53.77 -23.56
CA GLN A 429 -55.69 54.10 -24.49
C GLN A 429 -54.59 54.94 -23.83
N GLY A 430 -54.94 55.91 -23.02
CA GLY A 430 -53.97 56.73 -22.31
C GLY A 430 -53.10 55.92 -21.37
N ARG A 431 -53.68 54.87 -20.77
CA ARG A 431 -52.93 53.94 -19.92
C ARG A 431 -52.00 53.04 -20.75
N TYR A 432 -52.51 52.51 -21.87
CA TYR A 432 -51.71 51.71 -22.78
C TYR A 432 -50.52 52.49 -23.35
N GLU A 433 -50.73 53.73 -23.78
CA GLU A 433 -49.67 54.59 -24.32
C GLU A 433 -48.67 55.08 -23.27
N SER A 434 -49.11 55.38 -22.04
CA SER A 434 -48.26 55.85 -20.95
C SER A 434 -47.48 54.75 -20.24
N SER A 435 -47.94 53.51 -20.30
CA SER A 435 -47.35 52.39 -19.56
C SER A 435 -46.75 51.31 -20.47
N LYS A 436 -46.77 51.52 -21.81
CA LYS A 436 -46.22 50.56 -22.76
C LYS A 436 -44.71 50.57 -22.70
N PRO A 437 -44.04 49.46 -22.29
CA PRO A 437 -42.62 49.31 -22.47
C PRO A 437 -42.26 49.37 -23.96
N GLU A 438 -41.13 49.93 -24.34
CA GLU A 438 -40.71 50.10 -25.74
C GLU A 438 -40.69 48.82 -26.58
N HIS A 439 -40.72 47.65 -25.95
CA HIS A 439 -40.57 46.34 -26.59
C HIS A 439 -41.69 45.33 -26.28
N GLU A 440 -42.72 45.68 -25.49
CA GLU A 440 -43.82 44.75 -25.19
C GLU A 440 -45.05 45.05 -26.03
N PRO A 441 -45.57 44.05 -26.77
CA PRO A 441 -46.74 44.25 -27.66
C PRO A 441 -48.07 44.36 -26.90
N CYS A 442 -48.10 43.94 -25.62
CA CYS A 442 -49.30 44.03 -24.75
C CYS A 442 -48.92 44.59 -23.37
N LEU A 443 -49.93 45.14 -22.68
CA LEU A 443 -49.80 45.68 -21.33
C LEU A 443 -50.36 44.69 -20.32
N ILE A 444 -49.59 44.40 -19.28
CA ILE A 444 -50.05 43.57 -18.18
C ILE A 444 -50.15 44.42 -16.92
N LEU A 445 -51.36 44.55 -16.39
CA LEU A 445 -51.62 45.24 -15.13
C LEU A 445 -51.55 44.24 -13.97
N ARG A 446 -50.66 44.50 -13.03
CA ARG A 446 -50.42 43.69 -11.85
C ARG A 446 -50.52 44.46 -10.54
N GLU A 447 -50.41 45.78 -10.60
CA GLU A 447 -50.36 46.62 -9.42
C GLU A 447 -51.74 46.82 -8.79
N PRO A 448 -51.87 46.66 -7.46
CA PRO A 448 -53.17 46.75 -6.74
C PRO A 448 -53.91 48.09 -7.02
N TYR A 449 -53.17 49.18 -7.18
CA TYR A 449 -53.79 50.48 -7.46
C TYR A 449 -54.50 50.52 -8.84
N ASP A 450 -53.83 49.99 -9.85
CA ASP A 450 -54.37 49.95 -11.21
C ASP A 450 -55.57 49.01 -11.32
N LEU A 451 -55.45 47.84 -10.66
CA LEU A 451 -56.48 46.83 -10.60
C LEU A 451 -57.71 47.33 -9.84
N THR A 452 -57.50 48.08 -8.73
CA THR A 452 -58.62 48.66 -7.95
C THR A 452 -59.36 49.72 -8.75
N ARG A 453 -58.65 50.57 -9.47
CA ARG A 453 -59.27 51.62 -10.33
C ARG A 453 -60.05 51.02 -11.50
N PHE A 454 -59.48 50.00 -12.14
CA PHE A 454 -60.16 49.27 -13.22
C PHE A 454 -61.38 48.50 -12.68
N GLY A 455 -61.24 47.82 -11.55
CA GLY A 455 -62.34 47.13 -10.87
C GLY A 455 -63.48 48.07 -10.45
N ALA A 456 -63.16 49.25 -9.89
CA ALA A 456 -64.17 50.27 -9.56
C ALA A 456 -64.93 50.78 -10.79
N MET A 457 -64.26 50.94 -11.89
CA MET A 457 -64.85 51.31 -13.16
C MET A 457 -65.77 50.22 -13.70
N LEU A 458 -65.38 48.93 -13.64
CA LEU A 458 -66.24 47.80 -14.02
C LEU A 458 -67.46 47.69 -13.09
N ALA A 459 -67.30 47.96 -11.80
CA ALA A 459 -68.41 47.97 -10.85
C ALA A 459 -69.44 49.06 -11.16
N GLN A 460 -69.03 50.24 -11.64
CA GLN A 460 -69.93 51.28 -12.11
C GLN A 460 -70.75 50.86 -13.33
N LEU A 461 -70.22 49.92 -14.11
CA LEU A 461 -70.97 49.29 -15.24
C LEU A 461 -71.76 48.08 -14.83
N GLY A 462 -71.88 47.78 -13.52
CA GLY A 462 -72.62 46.65 -13.02
C GLY A 462 -71.86 45.32 -13.17
N LEU A 463 -70.62 45.35 -13.45
CA LEU A 463 -69.73 44.18 -13.59
C LEU A 463 -69.05 43.87 -12.28
N GLU A 464 -68.96 42.59 -11.92
CA GLU A 464 -68.21 42.15 -10.75
C GLU A 464 -66.70 42.43 -10.98
N GLY A 465 -66.05 43.15 -10.07
CA GLY A 465 -64.60 43.38 -10.11
C GLY A 465 -63.85 42.08 -9.81
N LEU A 466 -62.89 41.77 -10.64
CA LEU A 466 -61.91 40.70 -10.37
C LEU A 466 -60.64 41.32 -9.75
N SER A 467 -60.01 40.59 -8.88
CA SER A 467 -58.79 41.04 -8.21
C SER A 467 -57.52 40.43 -8.82
N GLY A 468 -57.62 39.84 -10.00
CA GLY A 468 -56.53 39.15 -10.67
C GLY A 468 -55.74 40.05 -11.63
N THR A 469 -54.76 39.50 -12.30
CA THR A 469 -53.95 40.20 -13.30
C THR A 469 -54.72 40.43 -14.60
N ILE A 470 -54.53 41.57 -15.24
CA ILE A 470 -55.19 41.98 -16.47
C ILE A 470 -54.16 42.08 -17.61
N LEU A 471 -54.48 41.44 -18.73
CA LEU A 471 -53.77 41.56 -19.98
C LEU A 471 -54.54 42.43 -20.95
N MET A 472 -53.93 43.44 -21.48
CA MET A 472 -54.51 44.29 -22.52
C MET A 472 -53.69 44.17 -23.83
N ALA A 473 -54.29 43.58 -24.84
CA ALA A 473 -53.66 43.40 -26.15
C ALA A 473 -54.31 44.31 -27.19
N PRO A 474 -53.57 45.07 -27.99
CA PRO A 474 -54.12 45.99 -28.96
C PRO A 474 -54.65 45.25 -30.19
N LEU A 475 -55.84 45.61 -30.62
CA LEU A 475 -56.39 45.27 -31.93
C LEU A 475 -55.96 46.31 -32.97
N LYS A 476 -55.02 45.93 -33.85
CA LYS A 476 -54.44 46.82 -34.86
C LYS A 476 -54.64 46.25 -36.25
N HIS A 477 -54.88 47.14 -37.21
CA HIS A 477 -54.81 46.84 -38.63
C HIS A 477 -53.82 47.80 -39.30
N GLY A 478 -52.64 47.27 -39.66
CA GLY A 478 -51.52 48.13 -40.01
C GLY A 478 -51.09 48.99 -38.83
N ASP A 479 -50.93 50.30 -39.01
CA ASP A 479 -50.61 51.24 -37.91
C ASP A 479 -51.83 51.77 -37.17
N GLU A 480 -53.05 51.46 -37.64
CA GLU A 480 -54.29 51.99 -37.06
C GLU A 480 -54.73 51.07 -35.85
N LEU A 481 -54.86 51.74 -34.68
CA LEU A 481 -55.41 51.09 -33.48
C LEU A 481 -56.91 51.09 -33.52
N LEU A 482 -57.54 49.94 -33.66
CA LEU A 482 -59.00 49.74 -33.72
C LEU A 482 -59.64 49.65 -32.35
N GLY A 483 -58.92 49.07 -31.40
CA GLY A 483 -59.42 48.77 -30.08
C GLY A 483 -58.47 47.89 -29.25
N PHE A 484 -59.03 47.24 -28.26
CA PHE A 484 -58.29 46.33 -27.36
C PHE A 484 -59.05 45.05 -27.08
N ILE A 485 -58.32 43.98 -26.91
CA ILE A 485 -58.80 42.78 -26.22
C ILE A 485 -58.26 42.85 -24.81
N ILE A 486 -59.12 42.69 -23.83
CA ILE A 486 -58.79 42.68 -22.41
C ILE A 486 -59.14 41.30 -21.86
N ALA A 487 -58.13 40.60 -21.29
CA ALA A 487 -58.29 39.30 -20.62
C ALA A 487 -57.91 39.43 -19.15
N GLU A 488 -58.69 38.81 -18.27
CA GLU A 488 -58.53 38.94 -16.83
C GLU A 488 -58.46 37.59 -16.18
N ARG A 489 -57.54 37.45 -15.22
CA ARG A 489 -57.41 36.27 -14.35
C ARG A 489 -58.11 36.47 -13.00
N ALA A 490 -58.46 35.38 -12.32
CA ALA A 490 -59.15 35.47 -11.04
C ALA A 490 -58.26 35.91 -9.88
N ARG A 491 -56.96 35.63 -9.94
CA ARG A 491 -56.00 35.86 -8.84
C ARG A 491 -54.74 36.61 -9.28
N LEU A 492 -54.17 37.42 -8.39
CA LEU A 492 -52.94 38.17 -8.61
C LEU A 492 -51.70 37.28 -8.78
N GLU A 493 -51.70 36.11 -8.19
CA GLU A 493 -50.58 35.15 -8.20
C GLU A 493 -50.48 34.43 -9.56
N GLU A 494 -51.51 34.45 -10.37
CA GLU A 494 -51.55 33.83 -11.68
C GLU A 494 -50.75 34.68 -12.68
N VAL A 495 -49.64 34.11 -13.17
CA VAL A 495 -48.74 34.79 -14.10
C VAL A 495 -49.14 34.50 -15.55
N TRP A 496 -49.10 35.49 -16.41
CA TRP A 496 -49.23 35.31 -17.86
C TRP A 496 -47.95 34.70 -18.42
N HIS A 497 -48.06 33.52 -19.01
CA HIS A 497 -46.91 32.87 -19.63
C HIS A 497 -46.62 33.44 -21.03
N PRO A 498 -45.38 33.41 -21.53
CA PRO A 498 -45.01 33.93 -22.85
C PRO A 498 -45.82 33.30 -24.01
N ASP A 499 -46.12 32.01 -23.91
CA ASP A 499 -46.98 31.29 -24.86
C ASP A 499 -48.42 31.80 -24.87
N GLU A 500 -48.97 32.19 -23.74
CA GLU A 500 -50.31 32.78 -23.66
C GLU A 500 -50.36 34.21 -24.24
N LEU A 501 -49.31 35.00 -24.02
CA LEU A 501 -49.18 36.34 -24.66
C LEU A 501 -49.13 36.23 -26.18
N ALA A 502 -48.31 35.29 -26.68
CA ALA A 502 -48.18 35.04 -28.12
C ALA A 502 -49.51 34.56 -28.72
N PHE A 503 -50.26 33.72 -27.97
CA PHE A 503 -51.59 33.26 -28.37
C PHE A 503 -52.60 34.42 -28.47
N VAL A 504 -52.71 35.26 -27.44
CA VAL A 504 -53.62 36.41 -27.45
C VAL A 504 -53.32 37.38 -28.60
N LEU A 505 -52.03 37.67 -28.85
CA LEU A 505 -51.61 38.49 -29.98
C LEU A 505 -51.99 37.87 -31.32
N SER A 506 -51.82 36.53 -31.46
CA SER A 506 -52.25 35.83 -32.68
C SER A 506 -53.76 35.93 -32.91
N VAL A 507 -54.55 35.86 -31.81
CA VAL A 507 -56.00 36.11 -31.88
C VAL A 507 -56.29 37.56 -32.28
N CYS A 508 -55.58 38.56 -31.72
CA CYS A 508 -55.73 39.95 -32.12
C CYS A 508 -55.48 40.14 -33.60
N ASP A 509 -54.37 39.63 -34.13
CA ASP A 509 -53.98 39.77 -35.53
C ASP A 509 -55.00 39.11 -36.48
N LEU A 510 -55.45 37.89 -36.15
CA LEU A 510 -56.46 37.14 -36.93
C LEU A 510 -57.80 37.87 -36.93
N SER A 511 -58.17 38.50 -35.82
CA SER A 511 -59.49 39.09 -35.62
C SER A 511 -59.59 40.54 -36.12
N ALA A 512 -58.51 41.27 -36.12
CA ALA A 512 -58.50 42.72 -36.43
C ALA A 512 -59.10 43.04 -37.81
N GLN A 513 -58.68 42.28 -38.84
CA GLN A 513 -59.14 42.50 -40.22
C GLN A 513 -60.63 42.17 -40.37
N THR A 514 -61.05 41.07 -39.79
CA THR A 514 -62.46 40.59 -39.84
C THR A 514 -63.38 41.59 -39.13
N LEU A 515 -63.05 41.97 -37.90
CA LEU A 515 -63.86 42.90 -37.11
C LEU A 515 -63.96 44.27 -37.77
N LEU A 516 -62.89 44.77 -38.37
CA LEU A 516 -62.90 46.04 -39.13
C LEU A 516 -63.86 45.97 -40.32
N THR A 517 -63.82 44.89 -41.07
CA THR A 517 -64.67 44.70 -42.26
C THR A 517 -66.15 44.63 -41.86
N LEU A 518 -66.47 43.84 -40.85
CA LEU A 518 -67.83 43.66 -40.36
C LEU A 518 -68.42 44.93 -39.73
N THR A 519 -67.63 45.68 -38.98
CA THR A 519 -68.03 46.96 -38.41
C THR A 519 -68.32 48.02 -39.50
N LYS A 520 -67.50 48.08 -40.56
CA LYS A 520 -67.75 48.97 -41.72
C LYS A 520 -69.00 48.58 -42.49
N LEU A 521 -69.24 47.29 -42.71
CA LEU A 521 -70.42 46.76 -43.36
C LEU A 521 -71.73 47.04 -42.54
N GLN A 522 -71.68 46.91 -41.23
CA GLN A 522 -72.81 47.23 -40.36
C GLN A 522 -73.14 48.70 -40.40
N ARG A 523 -72.20 49.58 -40.44
CA ARG A 523 -72.35 51.03 -40.58
C ARG A 523 -73.03 51.40 -41.90
N LEU A 524 -72.60 50.77 -43.01
CA LEU A 524 -73.21 50.95 -44.32
C LEU A 524 -74.63 50.44 -44.44
N LYS A 525 -75.04 49.48 -43.63
CA LYS A 525 -76.45 48.98 -43.58
C LYS A 525 -77.42 49.90 -42.80
N TYR A 526 -76.88 50.71 -41.87
CA TYR A 526 -77.66 51.61 -41.00
C TYR A 526 -77.51 53.12 -41.33
N SER A 527 -76.68 53.51 -42.28
CA SER A 527 -76.59 54.81 -42.89
C SER A 527 -77.51 54.87 -44.11
#